data_c667d57629f6db8302a46a120a7deac6
#
_entry.id   c667d57629f6db8302a46a120a7deac6
#
_cell.length_a   1.000
_cell.length_b   1.000
_cell.length_c   1.000
_cell.angle_alpha   90.00
_cell.angle_beta   90.00
_cell.angle_gamma   90.00
#
_symmetry.space_group_name_H-M   'P 1'
#
loop_
_entity.id
_entity.type
_entity.pdbx_description
1 polymer ?
#
loop_
_entity_poly.entity_id
_entity_poly.type
_entity_poly.pdbx_seq_one_letter_code
_entity_poly.pdbx_strand_id
1 'polypeptide(L)'
;MSNNKKLSCVVSVKPNKYQSKKITIKDVVYNTSKMKAYAASFDAKGNLHLKFKLVNNSYGKITNVSKFKVSVKDSSNKSFVSYSKNNFKTNVASYRDKDCTIIIPKSALKKSYKKIDLRTAKISISGNFASASL
;
A
#
# COMPACT_ATOMS: atom_id res chain seq x y z
N MET A 1 -4.78 -24.03 8.21
CA MET A 1 -5.04 -22.90 9.11
C MET A 1 -4.78 -21.61 8.39
N SER A 2 -5.68 -20.70 8.42
CA SER A 2 -5.45 -19.40 7.81
C SER A 2 -5.13 -18.38 8.89
N ASN A 3 -4.24 -17.46 8.56
CA ASN A 3 -3.87 -16.37 9.45
C ASN A 3 -4.34 -15.06 8.84
N ASN A 4 -5.08 -14.31 9.62
CA ASN A 4 -5.45 -12.97 9.26
C ASN A 4 -4.66 -12.01 10.14
N LYS A 5 -3.77 -11.25 9.55
CA LYS A 5 -2.95 -10.29 10.25
C LYS A 5 -3.19 -8.91 9.69
N LYS A 6 -3.43 -7.97 10.56
CA LYS A 6 -3.53 -6.57 10.16
C LYS A 6 -2.14 -5.97 10.08
N LEU A 7 -1.81 -5.43 8.94
CA LEU A 7 -0.56 -4.71 8.75
C LEU A 7 -0.84 -3.29 8.31
N SER A 8 0.01 -2.39 8.76
CA SER A 8 -0.03 -1.02 8.26
C SER A 8 1.38 -0.49 8.16
N CYS A 9 1.57 0.39 7.21
CA CYS A 9 2.84 1.10 7.09
C CYS A 9 2.55 2.54 6.70
N VAL A 10 3.41 3.44 7.16
CA VAL A 10 3.33 4.85 6.79
C VAL A 10 4.66 5.21 6.15
N VAL A 11 4.58 5.78 4.96
CA VAL A 11 5.76 6.11 4.19
C VAL A 11 5.68 7.53 3.67
N SER A 12 6.82 8.15 3.50
CA SER A 12 6.93 9.43 2.84
C SER A 12 7.52 9.21 1.46
N VAL A 13 6.89 9.79 0.46
CA VAL A 13 7.28 9.62 -0.93
C VAL A 13 7.59 10.96 -1.56
N LYS A 14 8.70 11.03 -2.28
CA LYS A 14 9.09 12.25 -3.00
C LYS A 14 8.27 12.38 -4.27
N PRO A 15 7.95 13.60 -4.72
CA PRO A 15 7.16 13.80 -5.91
C PRO A 15 8.01 13.81 -7.15
N ASN A 16 8.24 12.72 -7.73
CA ASN A 16 8.74 12.59 -9.09
C ASN A 16 7.77 11.74 -9.86
N LYS A 17 8.00 11.59 -11.13
CA LYS A 17 7.20 10.67 -11.92
C LYS A 17 7.29 9.26 -11.36
N TYR A 18 8.48 8.88 -10.93
CA TYR A 18 8.69 7.61 -10.24
C TYR A 18 9.47 7.90 -8.99
N GLN A 19 8.86 7.57 -7.90
CA GLN A 19 9.49 7.75 -6.61
C GLN A 19 9.87 6.41 -6.07
N SER A 20 11.15 6.12 -6.17
CA SER A 20 11.71 5.04 -5.41
C SER A 20 12.42 5.67 -4.24
N LYS A 21 12.01 5.32 -3.05
CA LYS A 21 12.58 5.88 -1.84
C LYS A 21 12.68 4.78 -0.81
N LYS A 22 13.79 4.77 -0.11
CA LYS A 22 13.91 3.90 1.05
C LYS A 22 12.90 4.36 2.09
N ILE A 23 12.06 3.45 2.49
CA ILE A 23 10.93 3.74 3.35
C ILE A 23 11.14 3.03 4.67
N THR A 24 10.94 3.75 5.78
CA THR A 24 10.92 3.15 7.09
C THR A 24 9.49 2.79 7.42
N ILE A 25 9.28 1.52 7.67
CA ILE A 25 7.96 0.99 7.98
C ILE A 25 7.93 0.55 9.43
N LYS A 26 6.93 1.01 10.14
CA LYS A 26 6.65 0.46 11.45
C LYS A 26 5.82 -0.79 11.28
N ASP A 27 6.45 -1.88 11.54
CA ASP A 27 5.82 -3.18 11.50
C ASP A 27 5.79 -3.71 12.92
N VAL A 28 4.61 -3.82 13.45
CA VAL A 28 4.45 -4.23 14.85
C VAL A 28 4.16 -5.72 15.00
N VAL A 29 4.26 -6.44 13.92
CA VAL A 29 3.82 -7.83 13.93
C VAL A 29 5.01 -8.75 13.75
N TYR A 30 5.10 -9.74 14.62
CA TYR A 30 6.19 -10.70 14.61
C TYR A 30 6.12 -11.62 13.40
N ASN A 31 7.23 -11.82 12.73
CA ASN A 31 7.38 -12.81 11.66
C ASN A 31 6.27 -12.80 10.66
N THR A 32 5.72 -11.65 10.43
CA THR A 32 4.57 -11.63 9.59
C THR A 32 4.86 -10.97 8.28
N SER A 33 3.96 -11.24 7.41
CA SER A 33 3.92 -10.63 6.11
C SER A 33 3.67 -9.14 6.25
N LYS A 34 4.14 -8.37 5.30
CA LYS A 34 4.01 -6.92 5.34
C LYS A 34 3.87 -6.37 3.94
N MET A 35 3.38 -5.15 3.88
CA MET A 35 3.33 -4.39 2.64
C MET A 35 4.25 -3.19 2.77
N LYS A 36 5.10 -2.98 1.76
CA LYS A 36 6.05 -1.88 1.73
C LYS A 36 5.82 -1.06 0.48
N ALA A 37 5.25 0.12 0.62
CA ALA A 37 5.16 1.05 -0.49
C ALA A 37 6.54 1.60 -0.81
N TYR A 38 6.88 1.71 -2.07
CA TYR A 38 8.20 2.19 -2.47
C TYR A 38 8.17 3.21 -3.59
N ALA A 39 7.02 3.40 -4.25
CA ALA A 39 6.91 4.41 -5.30
C ALA A 39 5.49 4.89 -5.44
N ALA A 40 5.33 6.16 -5.76
CA ALA A 40 4.03 6.74 -6.04
C ALA A 40 4.19 7.83 -7.08
N SER A 41 3.25 7.91 -8.01
CA SER A 41 3.26 8.94 -9.03
C SER A 41 1.85 9.16 -9.56
N PHE A 42 1.60 10.33 -10.12
CA PHE A 42 0.36 10.60 -10.84
C PHE A 42 0.58 10.42 -12.33
N ASP A 43 -0.39 9.82 -13.00
CA ASP A 43 -0.37 9.77 -14.46
C ASP A 43 -0.94 11.08 -15.05
N ALA A 44 -0.95 11.17 -16.37
CA ALA A 44 -1.41 12.37 -17.05
C ALA A 44 -2.90 12.65 -16.82
N LYS A 45 -3.66 11.64 -16.44
CA LYS A 45 -5.10 11.76 -16.16
C LYS A 45 -5.38 12.07 -14.69
N GLY A 46 -4.36 12.08 -13.85
CA GLY A 46 -4.50 12.37 -12.44
C GLY A 46 -4.78 11.15 -11.57
N ASN A 47 -4.65 9.96 -12.11
CA ASN A 47 -4.77 8.75 -11.29
C ASN A 47 -3.46 8.53 -10.51
N LEU A 48 -3.58 8.07 -9.29
CA LEU A 48 -2.41 7.82 -8.45
C LEU A 48 -1.98 6.36 -8.59
N HIS A 49 -0.77 6.18 -9.06
CA HIS A 49 -0.15 4.86 -9.16
C HIS A 49 0.71 4.63 -7.93
N LEU A 50 0.38 3.61 -7.17
CA LEU A 50 1.12 3.25 -5.97
C LEU A 50 1.72 1.87 -6.16
N LYS A 51 3.04 1.79 -6.01
CA LYS A 51 3.75 0.53 -6.08
C LYS A 51 4.16 0.10 -4.69
N PHE A 52 3.90 -1.14 -4.38
CA PHE A 52 4.27 -1.69 -3.08
C PHE A 52 4.70 -3.13 -3.24
N LYS A 53 5.51 -3.57 -2.30
CA LYS A 53 5.96 -4.95 -2.24
C LYS A 53 5.18 -5.65 -1.14
N LEU A 54 4.60 -6.79 -1.47
CA LEU A 54 3.96 -7.63 -0.50
C LEU A 54 4.93 -8.75 -0.14
N VAL A 55 5.33 -8.79 1.11
CA VAL A 55 6.31 -9.75 1.61
C VAL A 55 5.58 -10.80 2.42
N ASN A 56 5.62 -12.02 1.96
CA ASN A 56 4.99 -13.13 2.67
C ASN A 56 6.03 -13.84 3.52
N ASN A 57 6.00 -13.58 4.81
CA ASN A 57 6.86 -14.23 5.79
C ASN A 57 6.16 -15.38 6.51
N SER A 58 5.18 -15.97 5.86
CA SER A 58 4.43 -17.08 6.43
C SER A 58 4.65 -18.36 5.63
N TYR A 59 4.35 -19.47 6.26
CA TYR A 59 4.45 -20.76 5.63
C TYR A 59 3.37 -20.97 4.57
N GLY A 60 2.22 -20.37 4.73
CA GLY A 60 1.14 -20.49 3.77
C GLY A 60 1.21 -19.45 2.67
N LYS A 61 0.51 -19.72 1.59
CA LYS A 61 0.38 -18.81 0.47
C LYS A 61 -0.58 -17.67 0.83
N ILE A 62 -0.24 -16.45 0.47
CA ILE A 62 -1.17 -15.32 0.58
C ILE A 62 -1.94 -15.21 -0.73
N THR A 63 -3.26 -15.31 -0.65
CA THR A 63 -4.12 -15.24 -1.82
C THR A 63 -5.00 -14.00 -1.84
N ASN A 64 -5.07 -13.30 -0.73
CA ASN A 64 -5.95 -12.15 -0.62
C ASN A 64 -5.52 -11.23 0.52
N VAL A 65 -5.72 -9.94 0.32
CA VAL A 65 -5.63 -8.96 1.39
C VAL A 65 -7.03 -8.37 1.55
N SER A 66 -7.71 -8.72 2.63
CA SER A 66 -9.04 -8.19 2.90
C SER A 66 -8.95 -6.83 3.58
N LYS A 67 -10.00 -6.04 3.44
CA LYS A 67 -10.06 -4.69 4.00
C LYS A 67 -8.83 -3.86 3.61
N PHE A 68 -8.41 -4.00 2.36
CA PHE A 68 -7.29 -3.26 1.82
C PHE A 68 -7.64 -1.79 1.78
N LYS A 69 -6.78 -0.97 2.36
CA LYS A 69 -7.04 0.46 2.47
C LYS A 69 -5.78 1.27 2.24
N VAL A 70 -5.92 2.33 1.47
CA VAL A 70 -4.85 3.30 1.25
C VAL A 70 -5.36 4.66 1.70
N SER A 71 -4.58 5.32 2.50
CA SER A 71 -4.85 6.69 2.95
C SER A 71 -3.63 7.53 2.64
N VAL A 72 -3.85 8.71 2.09
CA VAL A 72 -2.76 9.66 1.82
C VAL A 72 -3.12 10.99 2.46
N LYS A 73 -2.19 11.48 3.26
CA LYS A 73 -2.33 12.74 3.98
C LYS A 73 -1.28 13.74 3.51
N ASP A 74 -1.63 15.01 3.53
CA ASP A 74 -0.67 16.07 3.21
C ASP A 74 0.18 16.42 4.45
N SER A 75 1.08 17.40 4.29
CA SER A 75 1.94 17.85 5.37
C SER A 75 1.17 18.44 6.56
N SER A 76 -0.06 18.89 6.32
CA SER A 76 -0.95 19.38 7.37
C SER A 76 -1.76 18.27 8.02
N ASN A 77 -1.46 17.04 7.70
CA ASN A 77 -2.13 15.86 8.23
C ASN A 77 -3.59 15.71 7.77
N LYS A 78 -3.96 16.41 6.71
CA LYS A 78 -5.28 16.28 6.12
C LYS A 78 -5.29 15.18 5.07
N SER A 79 -6.25 14.29 5.17
CA SER A 79 -6.41 13.21 4.20
C SER A 79 -6.98 13.74 2.90
N PHE A 80 -6.33 13.42 1.78
CA PHE A 80 -6.86 13.75 0.46
C PHE A 80 -7.12 12.51 -0.39
N VAL A 81 -6.76 11.34 0.10
CA VAL A 81 -7.11 10.06 -0.52
C VAL A 81 -7.61 9.14 0.56
N SER A 82 -8.76 8.55 0.32
CA SER A 82 -9.25 7.44 1.11
C SER A 82 -9.79 6.42 0.13
N TYR A 83 -9.06 5.35 -0.07
CA TYR A 83 -9.37 4.33 -1.05
C TYR A 83 -9.36 2.97 -0.37
N SER A 84 -10.39 2.18 -0.62
CA SER A 84 -10.48 0.87 -0.03
C SER A 84 -11.03 -0.14 -1.01
N LYS A 85 -10.59 -1.38 -0.85
CA LYS A 85 -11.14 -2.54 -1.55
C LYS A 85 -11.45 -3.60 -0.51
N ASN A 86 -12.59 -4.24 -0.64
CA ASN A 86 -12.91 -5.34 0.26
C ASN A 86 -11.90 -6.47 0.15
N ASN A 87 -11.41 -6.69 -1.05
CA ASN A 87 -10.45 -7.75 -1.32
C ASN A 87 -9.44 -7.28 -2.36
N PHE A 88 -8.17 -7.49 -2.06
CA PHE A 88 -7.10 -7.34 -3.03
C PHE A 88 -6.59 -8.74 -3.32
N LYS A 89 -6.98 -9.28 -4.46
CA LYS A 89 -6.60 -10.63 -4.87
C LYS A 89 -5.16 -10.64 -5.34
N THR A 90 -4.43 -11.64 -4.89
CA THR A 90 -3.03 -11.78 -5.26
C THR A 90 -2.64 -13.25 -5.11
N ASN A 91 -1.38 -13.55 -5.32
CA ASN A 91 -0.86 -14.89 -5.16
C ASN A 91 0.62 -14.77 -4.81
N VAL A 92 0.93 -14.88 -3.54
CA VAL A 92 2.31 -14.77 -3.07
C VAL A 92 2.66 -16.06 -2.35
N ALA A 93 3.58 -16.80 -2.94
CA ALA A 93 4.01 -18.09 -2.37
C ALA A 93 4.64 -17.90 -1.01
N SER A 94 4.67 -18.98 -0.24
CA SER A 94 5.29 -19.03 1.07
C SER A 94 6.71 -18.48 1.03
N TYR A 95 7.03 -17.57 1.92
CA TYR A 95 8.35 -16.94 2.07
C TYR A 95 8.85 -16.23 0.80
N ARG A 96 7.93 -15.73 -0.01
CA ARG A 96 8.26 -14.98 -1.23
C ARG A 96 7.72 -13.57 -1.17
N ASP A 97 8.25 -12.73 -2.05
CA ASP A 97 7.81 -11.36 -2.21
C ASP A 97 7.12 -11.19 -3.56
N LYS A 98 6.25 -10.22 -3.65
CA LYS A 98 5.65 -9.86 -4.92
C LYS A 98 5.52 -8.35 -5.03
N ASP A 99 5.93 -7.82 -6.18
CA ASP A 99 5.69 -6.41 -6.50
C ASP A 99 4.26 -6.25 -6.97
N CYS A 100 3.57 -5.31 -6.36
CA CYS A 100 2.17 -5.02 -6.63
C CYS A 100 2.02 -3.57 -7.02
N THR A 101 1.04 -3.31 -7.86
CA THR A 101 0.68 -1.94 -8.23
C THR A 101 -0.81 -1.78 -8.04
N ILE A 102 -1.20 -0.66 -7.45
CA ILE A 102 -2.60 -0.28 -7.38
C ILE A 102 -2.76 1.09 -8.00
N ILE A 103 -3.83 1.25 -8.78
CA ILE A 103 -4.15 2.53 -9.41
C ILE A 103 -5.36 3.08 -8.70
N ILE A 104 -5.17 4.22 -8.04
CA ILE A 104 -6.23 4.90 -7.32
C ILE A 104 -6.82 5.93 -8.27
N PRO A 105 -8.10 5.81 -8.61
CA PRO A 105 -8.69 6.69 -9.60
C PRO A 105 -8.74 8.13 -9.10
N LYS A 106 -8.64 9.06 -10.03
CA LYS A 106 -8.74 10.48 -9.77
C LYS A 106 -9.97 10.82 -8.94
N SER A 107 -11.08 10.10 -9.15
CA SER A 107 -12.32 10.33 -8.42
C SER A 107 -12.20 10.08 -6.91
N ALA A 108 -11.19 9.33 -6.47
CA ALA A 108 -10.95 9.10 -5.05
C ALA A 108 -10.13 10.21 -4.41
N LEU A 109 -9.66 11.18 -5.17
CA LEU A 109 -8.89 12.31 -4.66
C LEU A 109 -9.84 13.42 -4.24
N LYS A 110 -9.60 13.97 -3.06
CA LYS A 110 -10.42 15.06 -2.52
C LYS A 110 -9.97 16.43 -3.00
N LYS A 111 -8.86 16.50 -3.69
CA LYS A 111 -8.39 17.73 -4.32
C LYS A 111 -7.63 17.40 -5.61
N SER A 112 -7.40 18.42 -6.44
CA SER A 112 -6.70 18.22 -7.70
C SER A 112 -5.31 17.64 -7.47
N TYR A 113 -4.96 16.63 -8.26
CA TYR A 113 -3.63 16.03 -8.19
C TYR A 113 -2.52 17.06 -8.45
N LYS A 114 -2.83 18.13 -9.19
CA LYS A 114 -1.88 19.20 -9.47
C LYS A 114 -1.50 19.99 -8.21
N LYS A 115 -2.35 19.92 -7.18
CA LYS A 115 -2.12 20.60 -5.91
C LYS A 115 -1.53 19.70 -4.84
N ILE A 116 -1.20 18.46 -5.20
CA ILE A 116 -0.69 17.49 -4.26
C ILE A 116 0.81 17.38 -4.43
N ASP A 117 1.53 17.58 -3.34
CA ASP A 117 2.98 17.42 -3.30
C ASP A 117 3.31 16.08 -2.66
N LEU A 118 3.68 15.11 -3.48
CA LEU A 118 4.03 13.78 -2.99
C LEU A 118 5.29 13.74 -2.15
N ARG A 119 6.15 14.79 -2.20
CA ARG A 119 7.35 14.85 -1.35
C ARG A 119 7.00 14.89 0.12
N THR A 120 5.89 15.51 0.45
CA THR A 120 5.48 15.72 1.83
C THR A 120 4.28 14.86 2.20
N ALA A 121 3.76 14.10 1.26
CA ALA A 121 2.61 13.25 1.49
C ALA A 121 2.99 12.04 2.35
N LYS A 122 2.06 11.65 3.20
CA LYS A 122 2.19 10.44 4.03
C LYS A 122 1.21 9.40 3.52
N ILE A 123 1.74 8.26 3.12
CA ILE A 123 0.94 7.18 2.56
C ILE A 123 0.85 6.07 3.59
N SER A 124 -0.37 5.64 3.88
CA SER A 124 -0.64 4.52 4.77
C SER A 124 -1.34 3.42 3.99
N ILE A 125 -0.83 2.21 4.09
CA ILE A 125 -1.45 1.02 3.51
C ILE A 125 -1.76 0.06 4.62
N SER A 126 -2.96 -0.48 4.63
CA SER A 126 -3.36 -1.46 5.64
C SER A 126 -4.25 -2.52 5.03
N GLY A 127 -4.36 -3.64 5.72
CA GLY A 127 -5.21 -4.73 5.30
C GLY A 127 -4.98 -5.95 6.19
N ASN A 128 -5.79 -6.97 5.96
CA ASN A 128 -5.68 -8.24 6.66
C ASN A 128 -5.26 -9.31 5.67
N PHE A 129 -4.17 -9.99 5.96
CA PHE A 129 -3.74 -11.10 5.12
C PHE A 129 -4.51 -12.35 5.46
N ALA A 130 -4.89 -13.08 4.43
CA ALA A 130 -5.36 -14.44 4.58
C ALA A 130 -4.29 -15.35 4.01
N SER A 131 -3.75 -16.19 4.85
CA SER A 131 -2.75 -17.16 4.47
C SER A 131 -3.40 -18.52 4.37
N ALA A 132 -3.27 -19.17 3.23
CA ALA A 132 -3.82 -20.48 3.03
C ALA A 132 -3.06 -21.49 3.89
N SER A 133 -3.81 -22.39 4.50
CA SER A 133 -3.24 -23.51 5.22
C SER A 133 -2.64 -24.52 4.26
N LEU A 134 -1.63 -25.18 4.69
CA LEU A 134 -1.04 -26.29 3.94
C LEU A 134 -1.62 -27.62 4.41
#